data_1641d08a49de262dc6ee68f8f3013239
#
_entry.id   1641d08a49de262dc6ee68f8f3013239
#
_cell.length_a   1.000
_cell.length_b   1.000
_cell.length_c   1.000
_cell.angle_alpha   90.00
_cell.angle_beta   90.00
_cell.angle_gamma   90.00
#
_symmetry.space_group_name_H-M   'P 1'
#
loop_
_entity.id
_entity.type
_entity.pdbx_description
1 polymer ?
#
loop_
_entity_poly.entity_id
_entity_poly.type
_entity_poly.pdbx_seq_one_letter_code
_entity_poly.pdbx_strand_id
1 'polypeptide(L)'
;LMTVLHPEKMADIVQTMLHIADEQGRLPVWHLWGNETDCMVGNPGIPVVADAIVKGIEGFDREKAFEAIKKTAMNPDRGNGLRMRYGYIPCDLFNEAVAYDMEYALADGAAARAAEALGRTEDAAYFTERSRSYRNYFDPATRFMRGRDSRKGWRTPFDPFHSTHRADDYCEGNAWQYTWLAPHDVEGLQGCFGSRAKLIEKLDSLFIVSPVIQGGNTSPDISGLIGQYAHGNEPSHHILYLYTMLGQPWKTADKVREVLTTLYHDQPDGLSGNEDVGQMSAWYVLSSLGMYEAEPAGGRYWFGSPLFDRAEVKVPGGTFTVTAENNSAENKYIQRVWLDGQLYTKPWIAHADVVRGGELRFEMGAEPKVWYCPQEPEAYADQRPEKRLFTSEAVEAEIGRVSAQLTNERIRWMFRNCFPNTLDTTVHYREDEDGNPDTYVYTGDIPAMWLRDSGAQVWPYVQLCGNDVPLQRMIAGVIRRQFKLINLSLIHISEP
;
A
#
# COMPACT_ATOMS: atom_id res chain seq x y z
N LEU A 1 -3.55 -18.30 6.57
CA LEU A 1 -4.30 -19.55 6.32
C LEU A 1 -5.01 -20.05 7.58
N MET A 2 -4.35 -20.11 8.74
CA MET A 2 -4.94 -20.60 10.02
C MET A 2 -6.18 -19.80 10.43
N THR A 3 -6.19 -18.48 10.24
CA THR A 3 -7.36 -17.63 10.52
C THR A 3 -8.59 -17.95 9.64
N VAL A 4 -8.39 -18.63 8.51
CA VAL A 4 -9.48 -19.11 7.63
C VAL A 4 -9.94 -20.51 8.02
N LEU A 5 -9.00 -21.44 8.21
CA LEU A 5 -9.30 -22.87 8.40
C LEU A 5 -9.62 -23.25 9.84
N HIS A 6 -8.93 -22.62 10.81
CA HIS A 6 -8.93 -22.99 12.21
C HIS A 6 -8.85 -21.77 13.13
N PRO A 7 -9.82 -20.84 13.06
CA PRO A 7 -9.79 -19.61 13.88
C PRO A 7 -9.77 -19.89 15.38
N GLU A 8 -10.40 -20.98 15.83
CA GLU A 8 -10.36 -21.42 17.23
C GLU A 8 -8.95 -21.77 17.71
N LYS A 9 -8.15 -22.43 16.88
CA LYS A 9 -6.73 -22.73 17.19
C LYS A 9 -5.88 -21.47 17.13
N MET A 10 -6.26 -20.51 16.29
CA MET A 10 -5.56 -19.24 16.22
C MET A 10 -5.69 -18.46 17.53
N ALA A 11 -6.84 -18.52 18.18
CA ALA A 11 -7.06 -17.93 19.51
C ALA A 11 -6.11 -18.54 20.56
N ASP A 12 -5.95 -19.87 20.56
CA ASP A 12 -5.03 -20.57 21.46
C ASP A 12 -3.57 -20.18 21.21
N ILE A 13 -3.18 -20.01 19.93
CA ILE A 13 -1.84 -19.56 19.55
C ILE A 13 -1.60 -18.14 20.08
N VAL A 14 -2.52 -17.23 19.86
CA VAL A 14 -2.42 -15.85 20.39
C VAL A 14 -2.34 -15.84 21.91
N GLN A 15 -3.19 -16.64 22.59
CA GLN A 15 -3.15 -16.74 24.05
C GLN A 15 -1.78 -17.27 24.55
N THR A 16 -1.19 -18.22 23.83
CA THR A 16 0.16 -18.71 24.13
C THR A 16 1.20 -17.59 23.98
N MET A 17 1.12 -16.80 22.89
CA MET A 17 2.00 -15.65 22.69
C MET A 17 1.88 -14.61 23.80
N LEU A 18 0.66 -14.39 24.33
CA LEU A 18 0.42 -13.48 25.44
C LEU A 18 1.03 -14.02 26.75
N HIS A 19 0.95 -15.32 27.02
CA HIS A 19 1.64 -15.94 28.16
C HIS A 19 3.15 -15.79 28.05
N ILE A 20 3.73 -16.03 26.89
CA ILE A 20 5.14 -15.79 26.62
C ILE A 20 5.51 -14.31 26.86
N ALA A 21 4.67 -13.37 26.40
CA ALA A 21 4.90 -11.96 26.64
C ALA A 21 4.82 -11.56 28.13
N ASP A 22 3.96 -12.21 28.89
CA ASP A 22 3.89 -12.01 30.35
C ASP A 22 5.18 -12.50 31.04
N GLU A 23 5.75 -13.61 30.59
CA GLU A 23 6.94 -14.23 31.19
C GLU A 23 8.23 -13.50 30.81
N GLN A 24 8.46 -13.24 29.49
CA GLN A 24 9.72 -12.67 29.00
C GLN A 24 9.68 -11.16 28.75
N GLY A 25 8.49 -10.54 28.88
CA GLY A 25 8.33 -9.08 28.74
C GLY A 25 8.04 -8.58 27.34
N ARG A 26 7.97 -9.44 26.32
CA ARG A 26 7.64 -9.13 24.91
C ARG A 26 7.05 -10.33 24.19
N LEU A 27 6.37 -10.11 23.09
CA LEU A 27 5.90 -11.19 22.20
C LEU A 27 7.08 -12.00 21.65
N PRO A 28 6.87 -13.29 21.32
CA PRO A 28 7.94 -14.14 20.84
C PRO A 28 8.48 -13.70 19.48
N VAL A 29 9.75 -13.99 19.25
CA VAL A 29 10.43 -13.88 17.95
C VAL A 29 10.52 -15.25 17.31
N TRP A 30 11.27 -16.19 17.94
CA TRP A 30 11.50 -17.51 17.39
C TRP A 30 11.75 -18.51 18.52
N HIS A 31 10.69 -19.14 19.00
CA HIS A 31 10.76 -20.13 20.08
C HIS A 31 11.20 -21.48 19.55
N LEU A 32 12.27 -22.03 20.13
CA LEU A 32 12.76 -23.35 19.85
C LEU A 32 13.09 -24.08 21.19
N TRP A 33 12.64 -25.32 21.30
CA TRP A 33 12.84 -26.14 22.49
C TRP A 33 12.30 -25.51 23.80
N GLY A 34 11.19 -24.80 23.69
CA GLY A 34 10.52 -24.16 24.82
C GLY A 34 11.21 -22.89 25.33
N ASN A 35 12.09 -22.29 24.54
CA ASN A 35 12.77 -21.05 24.89
C ASN A 35 12.86 -20.08 23.72
N GLU A 36 12.97 -18.77 24.01
CA GLU A 36 13.25 -17.73 23.02
C GLU A 36 14.71 -17.82 22.57
N THR A 37 14.93 -17.82 21.26
CA THR A 37 16.27 -17.89 20.67
C THR A 37 16.79 -16.55 20.18
N ASP A 38 15.91 -15.57 19.93
CA ASP A 38 16.24 -14.28 19.30
C ASP A 38 17.03 -14.41 17.98
N CYS A 39 16.91 -15.55 17.32
CA CYS A 39 17.74 -15.86 16.15
C CYS A 39 17.33 -15.12 14.89
N MET A 40 16.09 -14.55 14.82
CA MET A 40 15.59 -13.86 13.64
C MET A 40 15.41 -12.36 13.87
N VAL A 41 15.37 -11.61 12.77
CA VAL A 41 15.16 -10.16 12.77
C VAL A 41 13.71 -9.79 13.06
N GLY A 42 13.47 -8.51 13.43
CA GLY A 42 12.13 -7.97 13.61
C GLY A 42 11.40 -8.45 14.86
N ASN A 43 10.11 -8.20 14.89
CA ASN A 43 9.16 -8.61 15.96
C ASN A 43 7.97 -9.36 15.33
N PRO A 44 8.14 -10.57 14.82
CA PRO A 44 7.13 -11.30 14.04
C PRO A 44 5.87 -11.65 14.85
N GLY A 45 5.96 -11.72 16.19
CA GLY A 45 4.78 -11.88 17.05
C GLY A 45 3.78 -10.73 16.95
N ILE A 46 4.22 -9.52 16.60
CA ILE A 46 3.31 -8.36 16.44
C ILE A 46 2.33 -8.55 15.28
N PRO A 47 2.77 -8.80 14.02
CA PRO A 47 1.84 -9.02 12.92
C PRO A 47 0.86 -10.17 13.16
N VAL A 48 1.28 -11.25 13.80
CA VAL A 48 0.40 -12.40 14.09
C VAL A 48 -0.73 -12.01 15.03
N VAL A 49 -0.41 -11.35 16.14
CA VAL A 49 -1.41 -10.89 17.13
C VAL A 49 -2.28 -9.78 16.54
N ALA A 50 -1.68 -8.85 15.79
CA ALA A 50 -2.41 -7.77 15.12
C ALA A 50 -3.40 -8.30 14.08
N ASP A 51 -3.01 -9.31 13.29
CA ASP A 51 -3.89 -9.94 12.29
C ASP A 51 -5.09 -10.60 12.94
N ALA A 52 -4.91 -11.27 14.08
CA ALA A 52 -6.00 -11.86 14.84
C ALA A 52 -7.00 -10.79 15.36
N ILE A 53 -6.49 -9.64 15.81
CA ILE A 53 -7.33 -8.50 16.22
C ILE A 53 -8.13 -7.96 15.02
N VAL A 54 -7.46 -7.65 13.91
CA VAL A 54 -8.05 -7.07 12.70
C VAL A 54 -9.10 -7.99 12.09
N LYS A 55 -8.85 -9.30 12.09
CA LYS A 55 -9.78 -10.32 11.58
C LYS A 55 -10.90 -10.68 12.56
N GLY A 56 -10.91 -10.08 13.72
CA GLY A 56 -11.98 -10.30 14.68
C GLY A 56 -11.99 -11.68 15.33
N ILE A 57 -10.84 -12.36 15.42
CA ILE A 57 -10.72 -13.65 16.11
C ILE A 57 -11.11 -13.47 17.58
N GLU A 58 -11.97 -14.35 18.06
CA GLU A 58 -12.44 -14.39 19.44
C GLU A 58 -11.65 -15.40 20.26
N GLY A 59 -11.74 -15.35 21.61
CA GLY A 59 -11.12 -16.32 22.52
C GLY A 59 -9.86 -15.82 23.23
N PHE A 60 -9.49 -14.54 23.06
CA PHE A 60 -8.44 -13.89 23.83
C PHE A 60 -8.82 -12.44 24.18
N ASP A 61 -8.14 -11.86 25.16
CA ASP A 61 -8.31 -10.45 25.54
C ASP A 61 -7.58 -9.54 24.54
N ARG A 62 -8.36 -8.84 23.69
CA ARG A 62 -7.85 -7.96 22.64
C ARG A 62 -7.13 -6.73 23.20
N GLU A 63 -7.58 -6.19 24.31
CA GLU A 63 -6.94 -5.05 24.97
C GLU A 63 -5.58 -5.45 25.51
N LYS A 64 -5.50 -6.57 26.23
CA LYS A 64 -4.23 -7.15 26.71
C LYS A 64 -3.30 -7.48 25.54
N ALA A 65 -3.83 -8.01 24.45
CA ALA A 65 -3.09 -8.33 23.25
C ALA A 65 -2.47 -7.07 22.62
N PHE A 66 -3.22 -5.98 22.54
CA PHE A 66 -2.70 -4.72 22.02
C PHE A 66 -1.65 -4.09 22.94
N GLU A 67 -1.81 -4.16 24.25
CA GLU A 67 -0.76 -3.71 25.21
C GLU A 67 0.52 -4.55 25.08
N ALA A 68 0.42 -5.86 24.81
CA ALA A 68 1.59 -6.70 24.51
C ALA A 68 2.27 -6.28 23.18
N ILE A 69 1.49 -5.93 22.15
CA ILE A 69 2.01 -5.34 20.90
C ILE A 69 2.80 -4.06 21.20
N LYS A 70 2.19 -3.11 21.92
CA LYS A 70 2.84 -1.82 22.29
C LYS A 70 4.12 -2.05 23.07
N LYS A 71 4.08 -2.88 24.10
CA LYS A 71 5.24 -3.18 24.93
C LYS A 71 6.38 -3.80 24.12
N THR A 72 6.06 -4.70 23.18
CA THR A 72 7.03 -5.31 22.28
C THR A 72 7.62 -4.30 21.30
N ALA A 73 6.77 -3.51 20.64
CA ALA A 73 7.18 -2.49 19.68
C ALA A 73 8.04 -1.37 20.31
N MET A 74 7.87 -1.12 21.60
CA MET A 74 8.61 -0.09 22.36
C MET A 74 9.77 -0.64 23.17
N ASN A 75 10.02 -1.96 23.13
CA ASN A 75 11.17 -2.56 23.80
C ASN A 75 12.48 -2.07 23.13
N PRO A 76 13.46 -1.50 23.89
CA PRO A 76 14.68 -0.92 23.31
C PRO A 76 15.71 -1.96 22.85
N ASP A 77 15.50 -3.23 23.19
CA ASP A 77 16.43 -4.31 22.85
C ASP A 77 16.50 -4.53 21.32
N ARG A 78 17.45 -5.32 20.90
CA ARG A 78 17.60 -5.82 19.52
C ARG A 78 17.66 -4.69 18.48
N GLY A 79 18.40 -3.60 18.77
CA GLY A 79 18.60 -2.46 17.87
C GLY A 79 17.49 -1.41 17.91
N ASN A 80 16.31 -1.71 18.47
CA ASN A 80 15.18 -0.78 18.48
C ASN A 80 15.45 0.50 19.30
N GLY A 81 16.30 0.42 20.33
CA GLY A 81 16.77 1.61 21.06
C GLY A 81 17.57 2.57 20.17
N LEU A 82 18.36 2.05 19.22
CA LEU A 82 19.03 2.85 18.20
C LEU A 82 18.01 3.49 17.25
N ARG A 83 17.01 2.71 16.80
CA ARG A 83 15.91 3.21 15.96
C ARG A 83 15.15 4.35 16.62
N MET A 84 14.84 4.25 17.91
CA MET A 84 14.19 5.31 18.67
C MET A 84 15.06 6.58 18.75
N ARG A 85 16.38 6.43 18.83
CA ARG A 85 17.33 7.54 18.94
C ARG A 85 17.61 8.24 17.61
N TYR A 86 17.79 7.47 16.53
CA TYR A 86 18.24 7.98 15.23
C TYR A 86 17.09 8.11 14.21
N GLY A 87 15.91 7.53 14.47
CA GLY A 87 14.81 7.38 13.51
C GLY A 87 14.99 6.20 12.55
N TYR A 88 16.10 5.47 12.67
CA TYR A 88 16.44 4.23 11.95
C TYR A 88 17.58 3.52 12.71
N ILE A 89 17.91 2.28 12.32
CA ILE A 89 19.03 1.53 12.90
C ILE A 89 20.30 1.81 12.08
N PRO A 90 21.33 2.49 12.64
CA PRO A 90 22.56 2.75 11.91
C PRO A 90 23.37 1.47 11.68
N CYS A 91 23.81 1.26 10.44
CA CYS A 91 24.52 0.05 10.01
C CYS A 91 25.99 -0.04 10.53
N ASP A 92 26.53 1.05 11.04
CA ASP A 92 27.84 1.08 11.71
C ASP A 92 27.75 0.76 13.22
N LEU A 93 26.54 0.71 13.79
CA LEU A 93 26.30 0.44 15.21
C LEU A 93 25.55 -0.88 15.45
N PHE A 94 24.96 -1.47 14.42
CA PHE A 94 24.18 -2.69 14.56
C PHE A 94 24.28 -3.54 13.28
N ASN A 95 24.37 -4.84 13.45
CA ASN A 95 24.42 -5.79 12.34
C ASN A 95 23.00 -6.08 11.80
N GLU A 96 22.90 -6.45 10.52
CA GLU A 96 21.61 -6.68 9.83
C GLU A 96 20.62 -5.50 9.99
N ALA A 97 21.16 -4.27 10.04
CA ALA A 97 20.44 -3.07 10.42
C ALA A 97 19.25 -2.77 9.52
N VAL A 98 19.39 -2.96 8.20
CA VAL A 98 18.31 -2.74 7.23
C VAL A 98 17.20 -3.77 7.45
N ALA A 99 17.56 -5.05 7.59
CA ALA A 99 16.60 -6.12 7.81
C ALA A 99 15.79 -5.90 9.10
N TYR A 100 16.47 -5.64 10.21
CA TYR A 100 15.78 -5.39 11.49
C TYR A 100 14.80 -4.23 11.42
N ASP A 101 15.20 -3.09 10.84
CA ASP A 101 14.34 -1.90 10.83
C ASP A 101 13.19 -2.03 9.83
N MET A 102 13.38 -2.68 8.69
CA MET A 102 12.31 -2.92 7.74
C MET A 102 11.26 -3.88 8.33
N GLU A 103 11.67 -4.91 9.04
CA GLU A 103 10.78 -5.79 9.79
C GLU A 103 10.05 -5.05 10.92
N TYR A 104 10.73 -4.14 11.62
CA TYR A 104 10.08 -3.28 12.63
C TYR A 104 9.07 -2.31 11.99
N ALA A 105 9.38 -1.77 10.82
CA ALA A 105 8.46 -0.90 10.10
C ALA A 105 7.19 -1.65 9.67
N LEU A 106 7.34 -2.89 9.19
CA LEU A 106 6.23 -3.77 8.85
C LEU A 106 5.39 -4.11 10.08
N ALA A 107 6.04 -4.46 11.20
CA ALA A 107 5.36 -4.75 12.46
C ALA A 107 4.61 -3.52 13.02
N ASP A 108 5.18 -2.32 12.91
CA ASP A 108 4.50 -1.07 13.28
C ASP A 108 3.28 -0.80 12.38
N GLY A 109 3.35 -1.10 11.08
CA GLY A 109 2.20 -1.04 10.18
C GLY A 109 1.06 -1.97 10.63
N ALA A 110 1.39 -3.19 11.04
CA ALA A 110 0.42 -4.13 11.60
C ALA A 110 -0.16 -3.62 12.95
N ALA A 111 0.69 -3.06 13.82
CA ALA A 111 0.26 -2.45 15.09
C ALA A 111 -0.71 -1.27 14.86
N ALA A 112 -0.46 -0.44 13.85
CA ALA A 112 -1.34 0.66 13.48
C ALA A 112 -2.74 0.14 13.08
N ARG A 113 -2.83 -0.91 12.27
CA ARG A 113 -4.10 -1.52 11.88
C ARG A 113 -4.85 -2.15 13.05
N ALA A 114 -4.14 -2.80 13.97
CA ALA A 114 -4.76 -3.31 15.21
C ALA A 114 -5.31 -2.16 16.06
N ALA A 115 -4.58 -1.05 16.18
CA ALA A 115 -5.04 0.15 16.87
C ALA A 115 -6.30 0.74 16.23
N GLU A 116 -6.35 0.84 14.89
CA GLU A 116 -7.53 1.28 14.14
C GLU A 116 -8.74 0.37 14.42
N ALA A 117 -8.55 -0.96 14.36
CA ALA A 117 -9.60 -1.94 14.64
C ALA A 117 -10.17 -1.84 16.07
N LEU A 118 -9.38 -1.35 17.01
CA LEU A 118 -9.78 -1.11 18.42
C LEU A 118 -10.23 0.33 18.68
N GLY A 119 -10.25 1.22 17.66
CA GLY A 119 -10.63 2.62 17.80
C GLY A 119 -9.58 3.48 18.55
N ARG A 120 -8.33 3.04 18.64
CA ARG A 120 -7.24 3.72 19.33
C ARG A 120 -6.51 4.68 18.37
N THR A 121 -7.12 5.80 18.06
CA THR A 121 -6.67 6.74 17.01
C THR A 121 -5.28 7.31 17.22
N GLU A 122 -4.89 7.63 18.47
CA GLU A 122 -3.55 8.16 18.77
C GLU A 122 -2.46 7.11 18.56
N ASP A 123 -2.69 5.89 19.02
CA ASP A 123 -1.79 4.76 18.79
C ASP A 123 -1.67 4.43 17.29
N ALA A 124 -2.80 4.45 16.55
CA ALA A 124 -2.82 4.22 15.12
C ALA A 124 -1.95 5.26 14.37
N ALA A 125 -2.13 6.53 14.66
CA ALA A 125 -1.32 7.61 14.06
C ALA A 125 0.18 7.46 14.40
N TYR A 126 0.49 7.15 15.66
CA TYR A 126 1.86 6.96 16.13
C TYR A 126 2.57 5.82 15.41
N PHE A 127 1.93 4.63 15.34
CA PHE A 127 2.52 3.47 14.69
C PHE A 127 2.55 3.62 13.16
N THR A 128 1.57 4.29 12.54
CA THR A 128 1.60 4.64 11.12
C THR A 128 2.84 5.48 10.79
N GLU A 129 3.16 6.49 11.59
CA GLU A 129 4.36 7.31 11.34
C GLU A 129 5.64 6.50 11.52
N ARG A 130 5.73 5.67 12.57
CA ARG A 130 6.89 4.80 12.81
C ARG A 130 7.09 3.78 11.70
N SER A 131 6.02 3.25 11.12
CA SER A 131 6.07 2.26 10.03
C SER A 131 6.77 2.77 8.76
N ARG A 132 7.01 4.09 8.68
CA ARG A 132 7.68 4.75 7.55
C ARG A 132 9.20 4.84 7.70
N SER A 133 9.80 4.29 8.76
CA SER A 133 11.25 4.36 9.00
C SER A 133 12.08 3.77 7.86
N TYR A 134 11.56 2.74 7.15
CA TYR A 134 12.19 2.10 6.00
C TYR A 134 12.65 3.12 4.94
N ARG A 135 11.97 4.28 4.81
CA ARG A 135 12.32 5.34 3.85
C ARG A 135 13.72 5.93 4.08
N ASN A 136 14.27 5.79 5.30
CA ASN A 136 15.63 6.24 5.61
C ASN A 136 16.70 5.44 4.89
N TYR A 137 16.40 4.21 4.46
CA TYR A 137 17.32 3.32 3.76
C TYR A 137 17.27 3.45 2.25
N PHE A 138 16.26 4.11 1.69
CA PHE A 138 16.16 4.23 0.25
C PHE A 138 17.24 5.17 -0.29
N ASP A 139 18.19 4.60 -1.03
CA ASP A 139 19.22 5.34 -1.76
C ASP A 139 18.73 5.66 -3.18
N PRO A 140 18.37 6.91 -3.50
CA PRO A 140 17.85 7.28 -4.81
C PRO A 140 18.86 7.11 -5.95
N ALA A 141 20.17 7.09 -5.64
CA ALA A 141 21.21 6.91 -6.65
C ALA A 141 21.30 5.45 -7.13
N THR A 142 21.14 4.49 -6.22
CA THR A 142 21.17 3.06 -6.55
C THR A 142 19.77 2.46 -6.72
N ARG A 143 18.75 3.10 -6.19
CA ARG A 143 17.35 2.62 -6.13
C ARG A 143 17.22 1.30 -5.37
N PHE A 144 17.92 1.20 -4.22
CA PHE A 144 17.84 0.09 -3.28
C PHE A 144 17.66 0.59 -1.85
N MET A 145 17.14 -0.28 -0.99
CA MET A 145 17.27 -0.13 0.45
C MET A 145 18.71 -0.49 0.83
N ARG A 146 19.48 0.49 1.30
CA ARG A 146 20.93 0.40 1.55
C ARG A 146 21.25 0.81 2.97
N GLY A 147 22.20 0.17 3.60
CA GLY A 147 22.65 0.51 4.94
C GLY A 147 23.06 1.97 5.08
N ARG A 148 22.59 2.62 6.14
CA ARG A 148 22.87 4.01 6.45
C ARG A 148 23.56 4.09 7.79
N ASP A 149 24.68 4.81 7.87
CA ASP A 149 25.47 4.93 9.09
C ASP A 149 24.93 6.01 10.05
N SER A 150 25.47 6.08 11.27
CA SER A 150 25.07 7.03 12.32
C SER A 150 25.31 8.50 11.97
N ARG A 151 26.07 8.79 10.91
CA ARG A 151 26.35 10.12 10.37
C ARG A 151 25.49 10.42 9.12
N LYS A 152 24.53 9.54 8.81
CA LYS A 152 23.66 9.62 7.64
C LYS A 152 24.36 9.38 6.31
N GLY A 153 25.57 8.79 6.30
CA GLY A 153 26.25 8.31 5.11
C GLY A 153 25.71 6.95 4.66
N TRP A 154 25.98 6.57 3.42
CA TRP A 154 25.65 5.25 2.90
C TRP A 154 26.80 4.28 3.11
N ARG A 155 26.48 3.03 3.48
CA ARG A 155 27.48 1.97 3.56
C ARG A 155 28.26 1.82 2.25
N THR A 156 29.57 1.75 2.35
CA THR A 156 30.49 1.54 1.22
C THR A 156 31.55 0.49 1.59
N PRO A 157 31.96 -0.40 0.67
CA PRO A 157 31.39 -0.59 -0.69
C PRO A 157 29.95 -1.09 -0.65
N PHE A 158 29.22 -1.02 -1.79
CA PHE A 158 27.86 -1.51 -1.93
C PHE A 158 27.74 -2.33 -3.21
N ASP A 159 27.39 -3.60 -3.07
CA ASP A 159 27.01 -4.50 -4.14
C ASP A 159 25.60 -5.06 -3.82
N PRO A 160 24.57 -4.79 -4.65
CA PRO A 160 23.20 -5.24 -4.37
C PRO A 160 23.01 -6.76 -4.45
N PHE A 161 23.97 -7.52 -4.99
CA PHE A 161 23.98 -8.99 -5.03
C PHE A 161 24.69 -9.63 -3.84
N HIS A 162 25.37 -8.81 -3.02
CA HIS A 162 26.14 -9.32 -1.88
C HIS A 162 25.25 -9.76 -0.74
N SER A 163 25.53 -10.94 -0.19
CA SER A 163 24.94 -11.45 1.04
C SER A 163 25.98 -12.18 1.85
N THR A 164 26.11 -11.82 3.11
CA THR A 164 26.93 -12.56 4.09
C THR A 164 26.09 -12.81 5.33
N HIS A 165 25.79 -14.07 5.57
CA HIS A 165 24.94 -14.48 6.68
C HIS A 165 25.44 -13.90 8.02
N ARG A 166 24.59 -13.16 8.72
CA ARG A 166 24.82 -12.50 10.01
C ARG A 166 26.00 -11.53 10.05
N ALA A 167 26.40 -10.98 8.92
CA ALA A 167 27.58 -10.10 8.86
C ALA A 167 27.45 -8.95 7.84
N ASP A 168 26.24 -8.58 7.44
CA ASP A 168 25.98 -7.41 6.59
C ASP A 168 24.71 -6.65 7.04
N ASP A 169 24.07 -5.93 6.13
CA ASP A 169 22.87 -5.13 6.43
C ASP A 169 21.56 -5.91 6.32
N TYR A 170 21.60 -7.12 5.74
CA TYR A 170 20.43 -7.94 5.42
C TYR A 170 20.50 -9.28 6.14
N CYS A 171 19.35 -9.86 6.47
CA CYS A 171 19.21 -11.17 7.04
C CYS A 171 18.76 -12.14 5.96
N GLU A 172 19.54 -13.20 5.70
CA GLU A 172 19.18 -14.23 4.73
C GLU A 172 18.75 -13.70 3.35
N GLY A 173 19.38 -12.63 2.92
CA GLY A 173 19.04 -11.93 1.71
C GLY A 173 20.08 -10.89 1.31
N ASN A 174 19.73 -10.09 0.31
CA ASN A 174 20.53 -8.96 -0.14
C ASN A 174 19.63 -7.76 -0.50
N ALA A 175 20.19 -6.71 -1.07
CA ALA A 175 19.42 -5.50 -1.41
C ALA A 175 18.28 -5.78 -2.42
N TRP A 176 18.43 -6.76 -3.31
CA TRP A 176 17.39 -7.12 -4.26
C TRP A 176 16.14 -7.69 -3.59
N GLN A 177 16.27 -8.55 -2.56
CA GLN A 177 15.14 -9.11 -1.85
C GLN A 177 14.52 -8.09 -0.88
N TYR A 178 15.35 -7.35 -0.13
CA TYR A 178 14.87 -6.46 0.93
C TYR A 178 14.23 -5.15 0.43
N THR A 179 14.55 -4.68 -0.80
CA THR A 179 14.00 -3.42 -1.32
C THR A 179 12.46 -3.38 -1.33
N TRP A 180 11.81 -4.51 -1.34
CA TRP A 180 10.35 -4.64 -1.47
C TRP A 180 9.63 -4.85 -0.13
N LEU A 181 10.34 -5.00 0.99
CA LEU A 181 9.75 -5.35 2.29
C LEU A 181 9.03 -4.16 2.95
N ALA A 182 8.10 -3.57 2.19
CA ALA A 182 7.19 -2.53 2.65
C ALA A 182 5.77 -2.72 2.09
N PRO A 183 5.18 -3.94 2.19
CA PRO A 183 3.83 -4.20 1.66
C PRO A 183 2.74 -3.41 2.40
N HIS A 184 3.01 -2.94 3.59
CA HIS A 184 2.12 -2.12 4.41
C HIS A 184 2.01 -0.66 3.93
N ASP A 185 2.95 -0.19 3.08
CA ASP A 185 3.00 1.19 2.57
C ASP A 185 3.50 1.24 1.11
N VAL A 186 2.79 0.57 0.20
CA VAL A 186 3.15 0.50 -1.23
C VAL A 186 3.18 1.89 -1.89
N GLU A 187 2.31 2.81 -1.45
CA GLU A 187 2.33 4.20 -1.93
C GLU A 187 3.57 4.96 -1.48
N GLY A 188 3.97 4.79 -0.23
CA GLY A 188 5.21 5.36 0.26
C GLY A 188 6.44 4.78 -0.43
N LEU A 189 6.45 3.47 -0.70
CA LEU A 189 7.49 2.85 -1.51
C LEU A 189 7.51 3.43 -2.93
N GLN A 190 6.35 3.60 -3.58
CA GLN A 190 6.23 4.29 -4.87
C GLN A 190 6.80 5.71 -4.80
N GLY A 191 6.52 6.44 -3.71
CA GLY A 191 7.07 7.77 -3.45
C GLY A 191 8.60 7.79 -3.42
N CYS A 192 9.24 6.79 -2.81
CA CYS A 192 10.70 6.63 -2.83
C CYS A 192 11.26 6.55 -4.26
N PHE A 193 10.61 5.79 -5.14
CA PHE A 193 11.01 5.67 -6.55
C PHE A 193 10.62 6.89 -7.41
N GLY A 194 9.80 7.80 -6.90
CA GLY A 194 9.34 9.01 -7.57
C GLY A 194 8.19 8.80 -8.56
N SER A 195 7.89 7.58 -8.99
CA SER A 195 6.69 7.24 -9.78
C SER A 195 6.41 5.74 -9.79
N ARG A 196 5.14 5.38 -10.03
CA ARG A 196 4.69 4.00 -10.23
C ARG A 196 5.47 3.28 -11.34
N ALA A 197 5.71 3.97 -12.46
CA ALA A 197 6.43 3.40 -13.61
C ALA A 197 7.87 3.02 -13.25
N LYS A 198 8.60 3.86 -12.51
CA LYS A 198 9.97 3.57 -12.08
C LYS A 198 10.03 2.45 -11.05
N LEU A 199 9.04 2.36 -10.16
CA LEU A 199 8.93 1.24 -9.22
C LEU A 199 8.71 -0.07 -9.97
N ILE A 200 7.77 -0.11 -10.93
CA ILE A 200 7.49 -1.29 -11.75
C ILE A 200 8.70 -1.69 -12.59
N GLU A 201 9.37 -0.74 -13.25
CA GLU A 201 10.62 -1.00 -13.99
C GLU A 201 11.68 -1.70 -13.12
N LYS A 202 11.85 -1.22 -11.89
CA LYS A 202 12.79 -1.83 -10.94
C LYS A 202 12.33 -3.21 -10.49
N LEU A 203 11.02 -3.38 -10.25
CA LEU A 203 10.42 -4.67 -9.90
C LEU A 203 10.55 -5.68 -11.04
N ASP A 204 10.34 -5.27 -12.29
CA ASP A 204 10.58 -6.13 -13.46
C ASP A 204 12.05 -6.61 -13.51
N SER A 205 12.99 -5.74 -13.16
CA SER A 205 14.43 -6.08 -13.15
C SER A 205 14.76 -7.20 -12.16
N LEU A 206 14.05 -7.30 -11.04
CA LEU A 206 14.28 -8.34 -10.02
C LEU A 206 14.25 -9.75 -10.63
N PHE A 207 13.36 -10.01 -11.59
CA PHE A 207 13.10 -11.33 -12.16
C PHE A 207 14.00 -11.68 -13.35
N ILE A 208 14.79 -10.72 -13.86
CA ILE A 208 15.61 -10.92 -15.08
C ILE A 208 17.11 -10.73 -14.85
N VAL A 209 17.53 -10.18 -13.70
CA VAL A 209 18.94 -10.06 -13.35
C VAL A 209 19.55 -11.42 -13.04
N SER A 210 20.87 -11.49 -13.01
CA SER A 210 21.59 -12.74 -12.68
C SER A 210 21.11 -13.32 -11.34
N PRO A 211 20.83 -14.63 -11.25
CA PRO A 211 20.46 -15.29 -9.99
C PRO A 211 21.68 -15.55 -9.07
N VAL A 212 22.88 -15.18 -9.50
CA VAL A 212 24.10 -15.43 -8.72
C VAL A 212 24.14 -14.50 -7.52
N ILE A 213 24.22 -15.10 -6.32
CA ILE A 213 24.45 -14.37 -5.06
C ILE A 213 25.95 -14.20 -4.87
N GLN A 214 26.38 -12.98 -4.55
CA GLN A 214 27.76 -12.67 -4.23
C GLN A 214 27.99 -12.79 -2.70
N GLY A 215 29.19 -13.21 -2.29
CA GLY A 215 29.57 -13.32 -0.88
C GLY A 215 30.16 -14.70 -0.54
N GLY A 216 30.90 -14.75 0.56
CA GLY A 216 31.63 -15.96 0.96
C GLY A 216 30.89 -16.90 1.92
N ASN A 217 29.81 -16.44 2.52
CA ASN A 217 28.98 -17.19 3.48
C ASN A 217 27.52 -16.77 3.31
N THR A 218 26.92 -17.17 2.18
CA THR A 218 25.53 -16.88 1.86
C THR A 218 24.62 -17.83 2.64
N SER A 219 23.42 -17.34 3.04
CA SER A 219 22.41 -18.19 3.65
C SER A 219 21.86 -19.21 2.64
N PRO A 220 21.68 -20.50 3.04
CA PRO A 220 21.00 -21.49 2.20
C PRO A 220 19.51 -21.17 1.96
N ASP A 221 18.92 -20.30 2.77
CA ASP A 221 17.51 -19.88 2.65
C ASP A 221 17.26 -19.04 1.40
N ILE A 222 18.33 -18.43 0.82
CA ILE A 222 18.24 -17.74 -0.48
C ILE A 222 18.16 -18.81 -1.58
N SER A 223 16.96 -19.35 -1.78
CA SER A 223 16.70 -20.48 -2.69
C SER A 223 15.44 -20.23 -3.54
N GLY A 224 15.16 -21.11 -4.51
CA GLY A 224 14.03 -20.94 -5.43
C GLY A 224 14.11 -19.65 -6.24
N LEU A 225 15.30 -19.36 -6.80
CA LEU A 225 15.60 -18.10 -7.46
C LEU A 225 14.98 -17.99 -8.86
N ILE A 226 14.28 -16.88 -9.09
CA ILE A 226 13.88 -16.37 -10.42
C ILE A 226 14.51 -14.97 -10.54
N GLY A 227 15.63 -14.84 -11.25
CA GLY A 227 16.49 -13.67 -11.10
C GLY A 227 16.98 -13.56 -9.66
N GLN A 228 16.72 -12.45 -9.01
CA GLN A 228 17.00 -12.25 -7.58
C GLN A 228 15.76 -12.39 -6.68
N TYR A 229 14.60 -12.76 -7.22
CA TYR A 229 13.46 -13.17 -6.42
C TYR A 229 13.75 -14.54 -5.80
N ALA A 230 13.75 -14.63 -4.48
CA ALA A 230 14.07 -15.83 -3.73
C ALA A 230 12.81 -16.40 -3.06
N HIS A 231 12.11 -17.32 -3.73
CA HIS A 231 10.84 -17.85 -3.23
C HIS A 231 11.02 -18.67 -1.95
N GLY A 232 12.17 -19.29 -1.76
CA GLY A 232 12.46 -20.12 -0.58
C GLY A 232 12.62 -19.35 0.72
N ASN A 233 12.45 -18.01 0.72
CA ASN A 233 12.49 -17.19 1.93
C ASN A 233 11.34 -16.20 1.98
N GLU A 234 10.71 -16.01 3.15
CA GLU A 234 9.45 -15.30 3.37
C GLU A 234 9.47 -13.82 3.00
N PRO A 235 10.57 -13.06 3.14
CA PRO A 235 10.62 -11.66 2.69
C PRO A 235 10.24 -11.46 1.23
N SER A 236 10.24 -12.53 0.42
CA SER A 236 9.89 -12.51 -1.01
C SER A 236 8.39 -12.77 -1.28
N HIS A 237 7.65 -13.40 -0.38
CA HIS A 237 6.33 -13.98 -0.66
C HIS A 237 5.26 -12.98 -1.09
N HIS A 238 5.31 -11.73 -0.63
CA HIS A 238 4.39 -10.66 -1.00
C HIS A 238 4.74 -10.00 -2.34
N ILE A 239 6.00 -10.11 -2.79
CA ILE A 239 6.54 -9.32 -3.91
C ILE A 239 5.73 -9.50 -5.20
N LEU A 240 5.31 -10.72 -5.51
CA LEU A 240 4.55 -11.02 -6.72
C LEU A 240 3.21 -10.26 -6.78
N TYR A 241 2.61 -10.01 -5.62
CA TYR A 241 1.32 -9.34 -5.49
C TYR A 241 1.43 -7.81 -5.56
N LEU A 242 2.64 -7.26 -5.45
CA LEU A 242 2.87 -5.82 -5.66
C LEU A 242 2.41 -5.36 -7.05
N TYR A 243 2.51 -6.21 -8.08
CA TYR A 243 2.01 -5.86 -9.41
C TYR A 243 0.50 -5.63 -9.41
N THR A 244 -0.28 -6.47 -8.73
CA THR A 244 -1.73 -6.25 -8.59
C THR A 244 -2.01 -4.94 -7.85
N MET A 245 -1.30 -4.64 -6.76
CA MET A 245 -1.42 -3.39 -6.02
C MET A 245 -1.05 -2.16 -6.88
N LEU A 246 -0.10 -2.33 -7.80
CA LEU A 246 0.38 -1.29 -8.72
C LEU A 246 -0.40 -1.22 -10.05
N GLY A 247 -1.51 -1.94 -10.18
CA GLY A 247 -2.38 -1.85 -11.36
C GLY A 247 -1.94 -2.69 -12.57
N GLN A 248 -1.06 -3.68 -12.37
CA GLN A 248 -0.62 -4.63 -13.41
C GLN A 248 -0.88 -6.09 -13.01
N PRO A 249 -2.16 -6.51 -12.77
CA PRO A 249 -2.50 -7.83 -12.23
C PRO A 249 -2.06 -8.98 -13.14
N TRP A 250 -1.90 -8.75 -14.43
CA TRP A 250 -1.40 -9.78 -15.35
C TRP A 250 0.03 -10.21 -15.02
N LYS A 251 0.89 -9.30 -14.55
CA LYS A 251 2.25 -9.64 -14.12
C LYS A 251 2.24 -10.46 -12.83
N THR A 252 1.32 -10.15 -11.90
CA THR A 252 1.08 -11.05 -10.75
C THR A 252 0.70 -12.45 -11.23
N ALA A 253 -0.25 -12.56 -12.17
CA ALA A 253 -0.69 -13.85 -12.71
C ALA A 253 0.46 -14.62 -13.36
N ASP A 254 1.30 -13.95 -14.17
CA ASP A 254 2.48 -14.56 -14.78
C ASP A 254 3.41 -15.15 -13.72
N LYS A 255 3.78 -14.35 -12.72
CA LYS A 255 4.77 -14.76 -11.72
C LYS A 255 4.23 -15.76 -10.72
N VAL A 256 2.98 -15.62 -10.27
CA VAL A 256 2.34 -16.58 -9.38
C VAL A 256 2.22 -17.95 -10.08
N ARG A 257 1.79 -17.99 -11.35
CA ARG A 257 1.73 -19.25 -12.10
C ARG A 257 3.11 -19.84 -12.35
N GLU A 258 4.12 -19.04 -12.68
CA GLU A 258 5.50 -19.49 -12.80
C GLU A 258 5.96 -20.19 -11.52
N VAL A 259 5.81 -19.56 -10.37
CA VAL A 259 6.20 -20.13 -9.06
C VAL A 259 5.42 -21.40 -8.76
N LEU A 260 4.08 -21.38 -8.85
CA LEU A 260 3.23 -22.52 -8.54
C LEU A 260 3.54 -23.77 -9.38
N THR A 261 4.01 -23.59 -10.62
CA THR A 261 4.23 -24.70 -11.56
C THR A 261 5.69 -25.11 -11.72
N THR A 262 6.65 -24.30 -11.25
CA THR A 262 8.08 -24.58 -11.42
C THR A 262 8.84 -24.78 -10.11
N LEU A 263 8.33 -24.25 -8.99
CA LEU A 263 9.01 -24.31 -7.69
C LEU A 263 8.31 -25.20 -6.67
N TYR A 264 7.17 -25.81 -7.05
CA TYR A 264 6.45 -26.80 -6.23
C TYR A 264 6.26 -28.08 -7.03
N HIS A 265 6.59 -29.22 -6.47
CA HIS A 265 6.55 -30.51 -7.14
C HIS A 265 5.96 -31.57 -6.21
N ASP A 266 5.29 -32.58 -6.79
CA ASP A 266 4.78 -33.75 -6.08
C ASP A 266 5.90 -34.77 -5.86
N GLN A 267 6.90 -34.37 -5.08
CA GLN A 267 8.07 -35.19 -4.69
C GLN A 267 8.47 -34.85 -3.25
N PRO A 268 9.27 -35.70 -2.55
CA PRO A 268 9.73 -35.42 -1.20
C PRO A 268 10.53 -34.12 -1.04
N ASP A 269 11.18 -33.67 -2.10
CA ASP A 269 11.94 -32.41 -2.21
C ASP A 269 11.16 -31.31 -2.95
N GLY A 270 9.83 -31.36 -2.89
CA GLY A 270 8.92 -30.53 -3.69
C GLY A 270 8.80 -29.09 -3.28
N LEU A 271 9.58 -28.60 -2.33
CA LEU A 271 9.64 -27.20 -1.90
C LEU A 271 11.01 -26.59 -2.19
N SER A 272 11.05 -25.30 -2.44
CA SER A 272 12.29 -24.53 -2.50
C SER A 272 12.68 -24.07 -1.09
N GLY A 273 13.78 -24.59 -0.54
CA GLY A 273 14.23 -24.26 0.82
C GLY A 273 13.47 -25.00 1.91
N ASN A 274 13.34 -24.38 3.07
CA ASN A 274 12.65 -24.92 4.23
C ASN A 274 11.13 -24.71 4.12
N GLU A 275 10.36 -25.51 4.86
CA GLU A 275 8.90 -25.39 4.92
C GLU A 275 8.44 -24.24 5.85
N ASP A 276 9.27 -23.89 6.82
CA ASP A 276 9.11 -22.79 7.79
C ASP A 276 7.75 -22.77 8.48
N VAL A 277 7.52 -23.86 9.22
CA VAL A 277 6.35 -24.04 10.10
C VAL A 277 5.02 -23.81 9.38
N GLY A 278 4.95 -24.16 8.09
CA GLY A 278 3.73 -24.10 7.28
C GLY A 278 3.62 -22.88 6.37
N GLN A 279 4.60 -21.97 6.36
CA GLN A 279 4.52 -20.76 5.54
C GLN A 279 4.57 -21.07 4.03
N MET A 280 5.44 -21.98 3.60
CA MET A 280 5.54 -22.37 2.19
C MET A 280 4.28 -23.05 1.70
N SER A 281 3.71 -23.97 2.49
CA SER A 281 2.43 -24.62 2.19
C SER A 281 1.28 -23.63 2.24
N ALA A 282 1.25 -22.69 3.19
CA ALA A 282 0.21 -21.68 3.27
C ALA A 282 0.22 -20.74 2.06
N TRP A 283 1.41 -20.35 1.59
CA TRP A 283 1.54 -19.57 0.37
C TRP A 283 1.01 -20.33 -0.86
N TYR A 284 1.43 -21.60 -1.00
CA TYR A 284 0.95 -22.46 -2.10
C TYR A 284 -0.57 -22.60 -2.09
N VAL A 285 -1.17 -22.94 -0.95
CA VAL A 285 -2.62 -23.14 -0.84
C VAL A 285 -3.38 -21.86 -1.17
N LEU A 286 -3.04 -20.73 -0.54
CA LEU A 286 -3.74 -19.47 -0.78
C LEU A 286 -3.55 -18.97 -2.23
N SER A 287 -2.33 -19.03 -2.75
CA SER A 287 -2.04 -18.62 -4.12
C SER A 287 -2.71 -19.51 -5.16
N SER A 288 -2.83 -20.83 -4.88
CA SER A 288 -3.57 -21.78 -5.72
C SER A 288 -5.09 -21.51 -5.75
N LEU A 289 -5.64 -20.91 -4.68
CA LEU A 289 -7.01 -20.38 -4.66
C LEU A 289 -7.15 -19.04 -5.42
N GLY A 290 -6.04 -18.49 -5.93
CA GLY A 290 -6.01 -17.21 -6.64
C GLY A 290 -5.98 -15.99 -5.75
N MET A 291 -5.58 -16.12 -4.48
CA MET A 291 -5.54 -15.02 -3.52
C MET A 291 -4.41 -15.19 -2.51
N TYR A 292 -3.88 -14.08 -1.98
CA TYR A 292 -2.85 -14.09 -0.94
C TYR A 292 -2.91 -12.82 -0.09
N GLU A 293 -2.69 -12.94 1.23
CA GLU A 293 -2.57 -11.81 2.14
C GLU A 293 -1.16 -11.24 2.07
N ALA A 294 -0.91 -10.39 1.09
CA ALA A 294 0.40 -9.81 0.83
C ALA A 294 0.81 -8.73 1.84
N GLU A 295 -0.13 -8.26 2.64
CA GLU A 295 0.00 -7.16 3.58
C GLU A 295 -0.36 -7.67 4.99
N PRO A 296 0.63 -7.89 5.87
CA PRO A 296 0.37 -8.40 7.21
C PRO A 296 -0.63 -7.56 7.99
N ALA A 297 -1.57 -8.22 8.66
CA ALA A 297 -2.70 -7.59 9.32
C ALA A 297 -3.55 -6.69 8.41
N GLY A 298 -3.53 -6.93 7.09
CA GLY A 298 -4.32 -6.18 6.11
C GLY A 298 -5.79 -6.55 6.12
N GLY A 299 -6.15 -7.72 6.65
CA GLY A 299 -7.52 -8.21 6.68
C GLY A 299 -8.11 -8.48 5.29
N ARG A 300 -7.26 -8.59 4.26
CA ARG A 300 -7.65 -8.78 2.86
C ARG A 300 -6.67 -9.64 2.09
N TYR A 301 -7.19 -10.33 1.07
CA TYR A 301 -6.41 -11.19 0.19
C TYR A 301 -6.40 -10.60 -1.22
N TRP A 302 -5.21 -10.28 -1.71
CA TRP A 302 -5.01 -9.76 -3.07
C TRP A 302 -5.12 -10.86 -4.10
N PHE A 303 -5.79 -10.59 -5.22
CA PHE A 303 -5.96 -11.58 -6.27
C PHE A 303 -4.69 -11.77 -7.11
N GLY A 304 -4.39 -13.04 -7.37
CA GLY A 304 -3.31 -13.49 -8.24
C GLY A 304 -3.86 -14.23 -9.47
N SER A 305 -3.61 -15.54 -9.55
CA SER A 305 -4.14 -16.42 -10.61
C SER A 305 -4.46 -17.80 -10.03
N PRO A 306 -5.73 -18.21 -9.97
CA PRO A 306 -6.10 -19.50 -9.41
C PRO A 306 -5.49 -20.64 -10.23
N LEU A 307 -4.97 -21.67 -9.54
CA LEU A 307 -4.38 -22.85 -10.20
C LEU A 307 -5.45 -23.89 -10.56
N PHE A 308 -6.47 -24.04 -9.72
CA PHE A 308 -7.53 -25.05 -9.88
C PHE A 308 -8.79 -24.43 -10.47
N ASP A 309 -9.55 -25.27 -11.22
CA ASP A 309 -10.84 -24.88 -11.80
C ASP A 309 -11.91 -24.68 -10.72
N ARG A 310 -11.81 -25.46 -9.63
CA ARG A 310 -12.72 -25.38 -8.49
C ARG A 310 -12.03 -25.81 -7.21
N ALA A 311 -12.29 -25.07 -6.14
CA ALA A 311 -11.90 -25.42 -4.78
C ALA A 311 -13.04 -25.11 -3.80
N GLU A 312 -13.17 -25.90 -2.77
CA GLU A 312 -14.12 -25.72 -1.68
C GLU A 312 -13.36 -25.70 -0.35
N VAL A 313 -13.55 -24.64 0.42
CA VAL A 313 -12.93 -24.44 1.71
C VAL A 313 -14.02 -24.38 2.77
N LYS A 314 -13.92 -25.25 3.78
CA LYS A 314 -14.79 -25.15 4.96
C LYS A 314 -14.33 -24.00 5.84
N VAL A 315 -15.23 -23.09 6.11
CA VAL A 315 -15.00 -21.87 6.88
C VAL A 315 -16.06 -21.73 7.98
N PRO A 316 -15.89 -20.86 8.99
CA PRO A 316 -16.87 -20.73 10.07
C PRO A 316 -18.32 -20.50 9.61
N GLY A 317 -18.53 -19.71 8.57
CA GLY A 317 -19.86 -19.40 8.03
C GLY A 317 -20.43 -20.45 7.06
N GLY A 318 -19.70 -21.55 6.79
CA GLY A 318 -20.16 -22.61 5.89
C GLY A 318 -19.09 -23.10 4.92
N THR A 319 -19.34 -23.03 3.62
CA THR A 319 -18.37 -23.37 2.57
C THR A 319 -18.08 -22.14 1.73
N PHE A 320 -16.80 -21.82 1.57
CA PHE A 320 -16.33 -20.83 0.59
C PHE A 320 -15.87 -21.57 -0.66
N THR A 321 -16.52 -21.31 -1.78
CA THR A 321 -16.22 -21.94 -3.06
C THR A 321 -15.49 -20.97 -3.95
N VAL A 322 -14.35 -21.38 -4.51
CA VAL A 322 -13.66 -20.67 -5.57
C VAL A 322 -13.85 -21.42 -6.88
N THR A 323 -14.29 -20.73 -7.93
CA THR A 323 -14.47 -21.29 -9.27
C THR A 323 -13.68 -20.44 -10.27
N ALA A 324 -12.91 -21.09 -11.15
CA ALA A 324 -12.15 -20.43 -12.21
C ALA A 324 -12.58 -20.97 -13.58
N GLU A 325 -13.52 -20.29 -14.23
CA GLU A 325 -14.05 -20.66 -15.54
C GLU A 325 -13.01 -20.42 -16.64
N ASN A 326 -12.90 -21.37 -17.60
CA ASN A 326 -11.94 -21.35 -18.70
C ASN A 326 -10.46 -21.34 -18.28
N ASN A 327 -10.15 -21.79 -17.07
CA ASN A 327 -8.80 -21.81 -16.55
C ASN A 327 -7.90 -22.80 -17.34
N SER A 328 -6.70 -22.36 -17.71
CA SER A 328 -5.68 -23.22 -18.33
C SER A 328 -4.29 -22.61 -18.16
N ALA A 329 -3.26 -23.22 -18.73
CA ALA A 329 -1.91 -22.65 -18.79
C ALA A 329 -1.87 -21.35 -19.59
N GLU A 330 -2.66 -21.24 -20.65
CA GLU A 330 -2.80 -20.06 -21.52
C GLU A 330 -3.76 -19.04 -20.92
N ASN A 331 -4.90 -19.52 -20.39
CA ASN A 331 -5.96 -18.68 -19.82
C ASN A 331 -5.70 -18.41 -18.33
N LYS A 332 -4.59 -17.82 -18.00
CA LYS A 332 -4.14 -17.55 -16.63
C LYS A 332 -4.49 -16.15 -16.11
N TYR A 333 -5.02 -15.27 -16.96
CA TYR A 333 -5.35 -13.90 -16.59
C TYR A 333 -6.81 -13.75 -16.22
N ILE A 334 -7.10 -13.13 -15.09
CA ILE A 334 -8.46 -12.81 -14.68
C ILE A 334 -9.05 -11.80 -15.66
N GLN A 335 -10.23 -12.12 -16.18
CA GLN A 335 -11.00 -11.27 -17.08
C GLN A 335 -12.10 -10.53 -16.33
N ARG A 336 -12.80 -11.21 -15.40
CA ARG A 336 -13.85 -10.69 -14.53
C ARG A 336 -13.89 -11.49 -13.24
N VAL A 337 -14.45 -10.88 -12.21
CA VAL A 337 -14.66 -11.53 -10.91
C VAL A 337 -16.10 -11.32 -10.46
N TRP A 338 -16.70 -12.32 -9.84
CA TRP A 338 -17.99 -12.22 -9.16
C TRP A 338 -17.86 -12.74 -7.73
N LEU A 339 -18.53 -12.07 -6.82
CA LEU A 339 -18.74 -12.51 -5.45
C LEU A 339 -20.24 -12.70 -5.22
N ASP A 340 -20.65 -13.94 -4.90
CA ASP A 340 -22.04 -14.32 -4.71
C ASP A 340 -22.95 -13.91 -5.90
N GLY A 341 -22.46 -14.13 -7.12
CA GLY A 341 -23.15 -13.81 -8.37
C GLY A 341 -23.16 -12.31 -8.76
N GLN A 342 -22.62 -11.42 -7.96
CA GLN A 342 -22.50 -9.99 -8.26
C GLN A 342 -21.12 -9.66 -8.82
N LEU A 343 -21.06 -8.80 -9.85
CA LEU A 343 -19.79 -8.36 -10.43
C LEU A 343 -18.96 -7.65 -9.35
N TYR A 344 -17.72 -8.12 -9.18
CA TYR A 344 -16.79 -7.65 -8.17
C TYR A 344 -15.62 -6.93 -8.81
N THR A 345 -15.38 -5.67 -8.43
CA THR A 345 -14.43 -4.79 -9.10
C THR A 345 -13.24 -4.39 -8.23
N LYS A 346 -13.09 -5.00 -7.04
CA LYS A 346 -11.91 -4.80 -6.18
C LYS A 346 -10.82 -5.82 -6.53
N PRO A 347 -9.52 -5.46 -6.46
CA PRO A 347 -8.41 -6.38 -6.73
C PRO A 347 -8.09 -7.32 -5.55
N TRP A 348 -8.93 -7.35 -4.54
CA TRP A 348 -8.77 -8.12 -3.31
C TRP A 348 -10.14 -8.49 -2.74
N ILE A 349 -10.18 -9.48 -1.87
CA ILE A 349 -11.37 -9.87 -1.09
C ILE A 349 -11.08 -9.71 0.41
N ALA A 350 -12.06 -9.24 1.17
CA ALA A 350 -11.92 -9.10 2.62
C ALA A 350 -11.96 -10.47 3.32
N HIS A 351 -11.23 -10.61 4.43
CA HIS A 351 -11.27 -11.81 5.25
C HIS A 351 -12.70 -12.16 5.70
N ALA A 352 -13.48 -11.16 6.09
CA ALA A 352 -14.88 -11.35 6.49
C ALA A 352 -15.74 -11.98 5.39
N ASP A 353 -15.51 -11.63 4.12
CA ASP A 353 -16.24 -12.22 2.99
C ASP A 353 -15.85 -13.69 2.77
N VAL A 354 -14.58 -14.04 2.98
CA VAL A 354 -14.10 -15.43 2.87
C VAL A 354 -14.70 -16.30 3.97
N VAL A 355 -14.58 -15.88 5.25
CA VAL A 355 -15.01 -16.69 6.39
C VAL A 355 -16.53 -16.76 6.56
N ARG A 356 -17.27 -15.85 5.94
CA ARG A 356 -18.73 -15.90 5.85
C ARG A 356 -19.21 -17.10 5.01
N GLY A 357 -18.37 -17.58 4.11
CA GLY A 357 -18.75 -18.53 3.07
C GLY A 357 -19.38 -17.84 1.85
N GLY A 358 -19.75 -18.63 0.83
CA GLY A 358 -20.26 -18.10 -0.43
C GLY A 358 -19.41 -18.51 -1.62
N GLU A 359 -19.55 -17.79 -2.73
CA GLU A 359 -18.85 -18.12 -3.99
C GLU A 359 -18.03 -16.95 -4.51
N LEU A 360 -16.74 -17.20 -4.76
CA LEU A 360 -15.86 -16.35 -5.54
C LEU A 360 -15.62 -16.99 -6.92
N ARG A 361 -16.06 -16.33 -7.98
CA ARG A 361 -15.95 -16.84 -9.34
C ARG A 361 -15.06 -15.94 -10.18
N PHE A 362 -14.05 -16.54 -10.79
CA PHE A 362 -13.16 -15.93 -11.76
C PHE A 362 -13.51 -16.38 -13.19
N GLU A 363 -13.62 -15.46 -14.11
CA GLU A 363 -13.57 -15.74 -15.55
C GLU A 363 -12.13 -15.54 -16.01
N MET A 364 -11.52 -16.60 -16.53
CA MET A 364 -10.13 -16.61 -16.95
C MET A 364 -10.01 -16.46 -18.47
N GLY A 365 -8.88 -15.93 -18.95
CA GLY A 365 -8.63 -15.78 -20.38
C GLY A 365 -7.15 -15.56 -20.66
N ALA A 366 -6.81 -15.55 -21.97
CA ALA A 366 -5.43 -15.41 -22.45
C ALA A 366 -4.95 -13.95 -22.57
N GLU A 367 -5.84 -12.97 -22.42
CA GLU A 367 -5.49 -11.57 -22.63
C GLU A 367 -5.08 -10.89 -21.33
N PRO A 368 -3.82 -10.35 -21.23
CA PRO A 368 -3.39 -9.52 -20.12
C PRO A 368 -4.20 -8.23 -20.07
N LYS A 369 -4.89 -7.97 -18.95
CA LYS A 369 -5.64 -6.72 -18.78
C LYS A 369 -5.81 -6.33 -17.31
N VAL A 370 -6.16 -5.08 -17.08
CA VAL A 370 -6.75 -4.61 -15.82
C VAL A 370 -8.25 -4.88 -15.88
N TRP A 371 -8.75 -5.78 -15.03
CA TRP A 371 -10.15 -6.18 -14.96
C TRP A 371 -10.94 -5.46 -13.85
N TYR A 372 -10.26 -4.80 -12.95
CA TYR A 372 -10.82 -3.99 -11.87
C TYR A 372 -10.59 -2.51 -12.15
N CYS A 373 -11.41 -1.64 -11.56
CA CYS A 373 -10.99 -0.26 -11.41
C CYS A 373 -9.83 -0.25 -10.42
N PRO A 374 -8.60 0.17 -10.80
CA PRO A 374 -7.55 0.37 -9.81
C PRO A 374 -8.16 1.25 -8.72
N GLN A 375 -8.20 0.78 -7.49
CA GLN A 375 -8.54 1.67 -6.39
C GLN A 375 -7.45 2.73 -6.36
N GLU A 376 -7.76 3.90 -6.86
CA GLU A 376 -7.06 5.07 -6.38
C GLU A 376 -7.40 5.13 -4.89
N PRO A 377 -6.42 5.25 -4.01
CA PRO A 377 -6.64 5.33 -2.57
C PRO A 377 -7.60 6.47 -2.33
N GLU A 378 -8.60 6.31 -1.45
CA GLU A 378 -9.59 7.34 -1.04
C GLU A 378 -9.77 8.55 -1.98
N ALA A 379 -9.31 8.41 -3.22
CA ALA A 379 -9.07 9.41 -4.24
C ALA A 379 -10.36 10.03 -4.77
N TYR A 380 -11.50 9.50 -4.35
CA TYR A 380 -12.80 10.11 -4.62
C TYR A 380 -13.34 10.90 -3.43
N ALA A 381 -12.52 11.08 -2.37
CA ALA A 381 -12.79 12.07 -1.34
C ALA A 381 -12.84 13.47 -1.96
N ASP A 382 -13.71 14.30 -1.43
CA ASP A 382 -13.78 15.70 -1.85
C ASP A 382 -12.45 16.40 -1.48
N GLN A 383 -11.68 16.83 -2.47
CA GLN A 383 -10.41 17.54 -2.31
C GLN A 383 -10.57 19.05 -2.37
N ARG A 384 -11.79 19.53 -2.41
CA ARG A 384 -12.08 20.97 -2.39
C ARG A 384 -11.65 21.56 -1.03
N PRO A 385 -11.09 22.76 -1.01
CA PRO A 385 -10.63 23.38 0.21
C PRO A 385 -11.80 23.63 1.19
N GLU A 386 -11.60 23.42 2.48
CA GLU A 386 -12.60 23.71 3.53
C GLU A 386 -13.05 25.18 3.47
N LYS A 387 -12.10 26.09 3.23
CA LYS A 387 -12.38 27.52 3.06
C LYS A 387 -12.26 27.90 1.59
N ARG A 388 -13.38 27.95 0.91
CA ARG A 388 -13.49 28.34 -0.50
C ARG A 388 -13.49 29.85 -0.64
N LEU A 389 -12.80 30.38 -1.66
CA LEU A 389 -12.71 31.83 -1.89
C LEU A 389 -14.00 32.42 -2.47
N PHE A 390 -14.67 31.67 -3.35
CA PHE A 390 -15.96 32.05 -3.92
C PHE A 390 -16.85 30.83 -4.13
N THR A 391 -18.16 30.98 -3.86
CA THR A 391 -19.16 29.94 -4.07
C THR A 391 -20.33 30.48 -4.90
N SER A 392 -20.90 29.62 -5.76
CA SER A 392 -22.02 29.92 -6.62
C SER A 392 -23.04 28.80 -6.60
N GLU A 393 -24.30 29.11 -6.32
CA GLU A 393 -25.38 28.12 -6.31
C GLU A 393 -25.59 27.49 -7.69
N ALA A 394 -25.48 28.27 -8.75
CA ALA A 394 -25.60 27.78 -10.12
C ALA A 394 -24.46 26.78 -10.48
N VAL A 395 -23.25 27.06 -10.03
CA VAL A 395 -22.11 26.15 -10.26
C VAL A 395 -22.28 24.84 -9.46
N GLU A 396 -22.72 24.90 -8.22
CA GLU A 396 -22.99 23.71 -7.42
C GLU A 396 -24.14 22.87 -8.01
N ALA A 397 -25.19 23.51 -8.49
CA ALA A 397 -26.29 22.83 -9.17
C ALA A 397 -25.82 22.12 -10.45
N GLU A 398 -24.94 22.76 -11.23
CA GLU A 398 -24.37 22.17 -12.44
C GLU A 398 -23.44 20.99 -12.13
N ILE A 399 -22.63 21.09 -11.06
CA ILE A 399 -21.81 19.97 -10.58
C ILE A 399 -22.70 18.78 -10.24
N GLY A 400 -23.80 19.00 -9.53
CA GLY A 400 -24.76 17.95 -9.20
C GLY A 400 -25.40 17.33 -10.45
N ARG A 401 -25.86 18.18 -11.37
CA ARG A 401 -26.52 17.75 -12.62
C ARG A 401 -25.61 16.88 -13.49
N VAL A 402 -24.38 17.35 -13.74
CA VAL A 402 -23.42 16.62 -14.58
C VAL A 402 -22.93 15.36 -13.88
N SER A 403 -22.65 15.43 -12.58
CA SER A 403 -22.21 14.27 -11.79
C SER A 403 -23.23 13.13 -11.82
N ALA A 404 -24.53 13.42 -11.83
CA ALA A 404 -25.60 12.43 -11.93
C ALA A 404 -25.62 11.70 -13.29
N GLN A 405 -25.08 12.31 -14.35
CA GLN A 405 -25.04 11.74 -15.71
C GLN A 405 -23.75 10.95 -15.97
N LEU A 406 -22.70 11.18 -15.19
CA LEU A 406 -21.41 10.52 -15.36
C LEU A 406 -21.44 9.13 -14.69
N THR A 407 -21.33 8.08 -15.49
CA THR A 407 -21.29 6.68 -15.03
C THR A 407 -19.90 6.27 -14.53
N ASN A 408 -18.83 6.87 -15.06
CA ASN A 408 -17.46 6.62 -14.62
C ASN A 408 -17.17 7.45 -13.36
N GLU A 409 -16.92 6.77 -12.25
CA GLU A 409 -16.71 7.36 -10.93
C GLU A 409 -15.48 8.29 -10.87
N ARG A 410 -14.38 7.92 -11.54
CA ARG A 410 -13.18 8.75 -11.64
C ARG A 410 -13.44 10.06 -12.38
N ILE A 411 -14.15 10.00 -13.51
CA ILE A 411 -14.51 11.22 -14.28
C ILE A 411 -15.46 12.08 -13.45
N ARG A 412 -16.40 11.46 -12.73
CA ARG A 412 -17.31 12.17 -11.82
C ARG A 412 -16.54 12.93 -10.74
N TRP A 413 -15.58 12.24 -10.09
CA TRP A 413 -14.72 12.83 -9.07
C TRP A 413 -13.87 13.98 -9.65
N MET A 414 -13.18 13.74 -10.77
CA MET A 414 -12.40 14.78 -11.44
C MET A 414 -13.25 16.02 -11.74
N PHE A 415 -14.44 15.82 -12.29
CA PHE A 415 -15.34 16.93 -12.60
C PHE A 415 -15.72 17.72 -11.34
N ARG A 416 -16.11 17.04 -10.27
CA ARG A 416 -16.49 17.68 -8.99
C ARG A 416 -15.37 18.51 -8.37
N ASN A 417 -14.13 18.09 -8.51
CA ASN A 417 -12.98 18.77 -7.91
C ASN A 417 -12.34 19.80 -8.86
N CYS A 418 -12.27 19.52 -10.15
CA CYS A 418 -11.62 20.41 -11.11
C CYS A 418 -12.53 21.53 -11.60
N PHE A 419 -13.82 21.25 -11.80
CA PHE A 419 -14.75 22.25 -12.36
C PHE A 419 -14.86 23.51 -11.47
N PRO A 420 -15.01 23.42 -10.13
CA PRO A 420 -15.07 24.62 -9.28
C PRO A 420 -13.71 25.18 -8.87
N ASN A 421 -12.59 24.56 -9.22
CA ASN A 421 -11.27 24.87 -8.67
C ASN A 421 -10.88 26.35 -8.78
N THR A 422 -11.16 26.99 -9.92
CA THR A 422 -10.89 28.43 -10.11
C THR A 422 -11.63 29.27 -9.08
N LEU A 423 -12.90 28.98 -8.84
CA LEU A 423 -13.71 29.71 -7.84
C LEU A 423 -13.24 29.43 -6.43
N ASP A 424 -12.88 28.19 -6.15
CA ASP A 424 -12.50 27.71 -4.84
C ASP A 424 -11.15 28.28 -4.38
N THR A 425 -10.18 28.48 -5.32
CA THR A 425 -8.77 28.69 -4.96
C THR A 425 -8.10 29.95 -5.52
N THR A 426 -8.62 30.54 -6.61
CA THR A 426 -7.91 31.60 -7.33
C THR A 426 -8.70 32.90 -7.51
N VAL A 427 -10.02 32.92 -7.24
CA VAL A 427 -10.90 34.06 -7.38
C VAL A 427 -10.91 34.89 -6.11
N HIS A 428 -10.46 36.13 -6.18
CA HIS A 428 -10.53 37.13 -5.12
C HIS A 428 -11.56 38.21 -5.47
N TYR A 429 -12.79 37.98 -5.05
CA TYR A 429 -13.89 38.93 -5.26
C TYR A 429 -13.94 39.99 -4.16
N ARG A 430 -14.11 41.24 -4.55
CA ARG A 430 -14.40 42.36 -3.65
C ARG A 430 -15.28 43.41 -4.35
N GLU A 431 -15.75 44.39 -3.62
CA GLU A 431 -16.38 45.57 -4.15
C GLU A 431 -15.45 46.77 -3.89
N ASP A 432 -15.44 47.73 -4.85
CA ASP A 432 -14.75 49.00 -4.66
C ASP A 432 -15.54 49.92 -3.72
N GLU A 433 -15.02 51.11 -3.42
CA GLU A 433 -15.65 52.11 -2.52
C GLU A 433 -17.03 52.59 -3.01
N ASP A 434 -17.30 52.49 -4.32
CA ASP A 434 -18.56 52.83 -4.94
C ASP A 434 -19.53 51.63 -5.05
N GLY A 435 -19.18 50.46 -4.48
CA GLY A 435 -19.96 49.25 -4.53
C GLY A 435 -19.91 48.50 -5.86
N ASN A 436 -18.98 48.85 -6.75
CA ASN A 436 -18.80 48.12 -8.01
C ASN A 436 -17.97 46.85 -7.84
N PRO A 437 -18.30 45.78 -8.58
CA PRO A 437 -17.55 44.54 -8.50
C PRO A 437 -16.11 44.70 -9.04
N ASP A 438 -15.17 44.16 -8.34
CA ASP A 438 -13.74 44.08 -8.68
C ASP A 438 -13.19 42.72 -8.31
N THR A 439 -12.83 41.93 -9.31
CA THR A 439 -12.39 40.55 -9.11
C THR A 439 -11.00 40.36 -9.67
N TYR A 440 -10.10 39.88 -8.80
CA TYR A 440 -8.75 39.45 -9.20
C TYR A 440 -8.71 37.94 -9.28
N VAL A 441 -8.11 37.38 -10.33
CA VAL A 441 -7.98 35.94 -10.55
C VAL A 441 -6.51 35.61 -10.69
N TYR A 442 -5.99 34.78 -9.77
CA TYR A 442 -4.62 34.28 -9.85
C TYR A 442 -4.46 33.33 -11.03
N THR A 443 -3.34 33.41 -11.74
CA THR A 443 -2.99 32.47 -12.79
C THR A 443 -2.34 31.23 -12.15
N GLY A 444 -3.18 30.30 -11.69
CA GLY A 444 -2.75 29.07 -11.02
C GLY A 444 -1.94 29.36 -9.72
N ASP A 445 -0.69 28.95 -9.68
CA ASP A 445 0.26 29.13 -8.58
C ASP A 445 0.98 30.50 -8.59
N ILE A 446 0.74 31.31 -9.63
CA ILE A 446 1.34 32.64 -9.76
C ILE A 446 0.36 33.69 -9.26
N PRO A 447 0.71 34.51 -8.23
CA PRO A 447 -0.16 35.56 -7.72
C PRO A 447 -0.21 36.79 -8.65
N ALA A 448 -0.45 36.54 -9.93
CA ALA A 448 -0.61 37.54 -10.99
C ALA A 448 -1.84 37.25 -11.81
N MET A 449 -2.50 38.30 -12.27
CA MET A 449 -3.69 38.18 -13.15
C MET A 449 -3.32 38.45 -14.60
N TRP A 450 -3.09 37.37 -15.37
CA TRP A 450 -2.89 37.49 -16.81
C TRP A 450 -4.25 37.63 -17.51
N LEU A 451 -4.34 38.56 -18.43
CA LEU A 451 -5.63 38.91 -19.09
C LEU A 451 -6.24 37.71 -19.82
N ARG A 452 -5.47 37.00 -20.64
CA ARG A 452 -5.93 35.83 -21.37
C ARG A 452 -6.36 34.71 -20.42
N ASP A 453 -5.49 34.40 -19.44
CA ASP A 453 -5.65 33.25 -18.56
C ASP A 453 -6.82 33.47 -17.60
N SER A 454 -6.95 34.65 -17.00
CA SER A 454 -8.09 34.96 -16.12
C SER A 454 -9.44 34.91 -16.83
N GLY A 455 -9.48 35.33 -18.10
CA GLY A 455 -10.66 35.18 -18.93
C GLY A 455 -11.00 33.72 -19.21
N ALA A 456 -10.01 32.91 -19.60
CA ALA A 456 -10.17 31.48 -19.87
C ALA A 456 -10.61 30.71 -18.62
N GLN A 457 -10.03 31.01 -17.45
CA GLN A 457 -10.35 30.35 -16.18
C GLN A 457 -11.81 30.54 -15.75
N VAL A 458 -12.42 31.72 -16.01
CA VAL A 458 -13.83 31.99 -15.65
C VAL A 458 -14.81 31.67 -16.76
N TRP A 459 -14.35 31.46 -18.00
CA TRP A 459 -15.19 31.22 -19.17
C TRP A 459 -16.24 30.10 -18.99
N PRO A 460 -15.89 28.94 -18.34
CA PRO A 460 -16.86 27.85 -18.13
C PRO A 460 -18.09 28.27 -17.32
N TYR A 461 -17.99 29.30 -16.47
CA TYR A 461 -19.07 29.75 -15.59
C TYR A 461 -19.99 30.81 -16.23
N VAL A 462 -19.58 31.43 -17.34
CA VAL A 462 -20.35 32.48 -18.01
C VAL A 462 -21.76 32.00 -18.38
N GLN A 463 -21.86 30.73 -18.82
CA GLN A 463 -23.15 30.14 -19.20
C GLN A 463 -24.09 29.91 -18.00
N LEU A 464 -23.57 29.90 -16.79
CA LEU A 464 -24.31 29.65 -15.55
C LEU A 464 -24.79 30.93 -14.86
N CYS A 465 -24.41 32.09 -15.38
CA CYS A 465 -24.75 33.41 -14.80
C CYS A 465 -26.24 33.74 -14.78
N GLY A 466 -27.07 33.09 -15.58
CA GLY A 466 -28.45 33.55 -15.89
C GLY A 466 -29.29 33.92 -14.67
N ASN A 467 -29.25 33.17 -13.58
CA ASN A 467 -30.03 33.39 -12.38
C ASN A 467 -29.19 33.49 -11.08
N ASP A 468 -27.85 33.60 -11.20
CA ASP A 468 -26.93 33.70 -10.06
C ASP A 468 -26.31 35.10 -10.02
N VAL A 469 -26.91 35.99 -9.25
CA VAL A 469 -26.47 37.39 -9.14
C VAL A 469 -25.04 37.51 -8.56
N PRO A 470 -24.65 36.78 -7.51
CA PRO A 470 -23.27 36.76 -7.06
C PRO A 470 -22.27 36.38 -8.15
N LEU A 471 -22.56 35.34 -8.95
CA LEU A 471 -21.72 34.91 -10.05
C LEU A 471 -21.63 35.96 -11.16
N GLN A 472 -22.75 36.62 -11.52
CA GLN A 472 -22.77 37.73 -12.46
C GLN A 472 -21.85 38.86 -12.01
N ARG A 473 -21.93 39.25 -10.73
CA ARG A 473 -21.11 40.31 -10.15
C ARG A 473 -19.63 39.94 -10.16
N MET A 474 -19.31 38.69 -9.81
CA MET A 474 -17.94 38.19 -9.83
C MET A 474 -17.36 38.29 -11.25
N ILE A 475 -18.05 37.79 -12.26
CA ILE A 475 -17.61 37.88 -13.68
C ILE A 475 -17.52 39.33 -14.18
N ALA A 476 -18.46 40.15 -13.85
CA ALA A 476 -18.40 41.58 -14.15
C ALA A 476 -17.17 42.23 -13.52
N GLY A 477 -16.83 41.84 -12.30
CA GLY A 477 -15.61 42.25 -11.60
C GLY A 477 -14.34 41.87 -12.34
N VAL A 478 -14.26 40.64 -12.89
CA VAL A 478 -13.11 40.19 -13.72
C VAL A 478 -12.96 41.12 -14.95
N ILE A 479 -14.05 41.37 -15.68
CA ILE A 479 -14.03 42.23 -16.86
C ILE A 479 -13.56 43.64 -16.49
N ARG A 480 -14.12 44.20 -15.42
CA ARG A 480 -13.72 45.54 -14.95
C ARG A 480 -12.23 45.60 -14.56
N ARG A 481 -11.74 44.58 -13.87
CA ARG A 481 -10.33 44.50 -13.49
C ARG A 481 -9.43 44.41 -14.73
N GLN A 482 -9.80 43.60 -15.73
CA GLN A 482 -9.03 43.50 -16.97
C GLN A 482 -8.96 44.87 -17.70
N PHE A 483 -10.07 45.62 -17.80
CA PHE A 483 -10.06 46.95 -18.38
C PHE A 483 -9.19 47.93 -17.57
N LYS A 484 -9.21 47.88 -16.25
CA LYS A 484 -8.28 48.66 -15.41
C LYS A 484 -6.82 48.36 -15.75
N LEU A 485 -6.46 47.08 -15.89
CA LEU A 485 -5.09 46.66 -16.20
C LEU A 485 -4.65 47.10 -17.61
N ILE A 486 -5.53 47.03 -18.60
CA ILE A 486 -5.29 47.54 -19.97
C ILE A 486 -5.04 49.04 -19.94
N ASN A 487 -5.87 49.79 -19.23
CA ASN A 487 -5.74 51.26 -19.12
C ASN A 487 -4.44 51.69 -18.42
N LEU A 488 -3.86 50.84 -17.57
CA LEU A 488 -2.56 51.10 -16.95
C LEU A 488 -1.39 50.74 -17.86
N SER A 489 -1.65 50.30 -19.10
CA SER A 489 -0.65 49.86 -20.09
C SER A 489 0.26 48.75 -19.58
N LEU A 490 -0.23 47.93 -18.64
CA LEU A 490 0.50 46.81 -18.07
C LEU A 490 -0.08 45.48 -18.57
N ILE A 491 0.77 44.63 -19.09
CA ILE A 491 0.37 43.31 -19.61
C ILE A 491 0.04 42.35 -18.43
N HIS A 492 0.69 42.53 -17.29
CA HIS A 492 0.38 41.85 -16.04
C HIS A 492 0.84 42.70 -14.85
N ILE A 493 0.15 42.54 -13.73
CA ILE A 493 0.45 43.19 -12.46
C ILE A 493 0.66 42.15 -11.43
N SER A 494 1.74 42.31 -10.65
CA SER A 494 2.14 41.35 -9.62
C SER A 494 1.49 41.56 -8.26
N GLU A 495 0.63 42.57 -8.09
CA GLU A 495 -0.06 42.86 -6.83
C GLU A 495 -1.58 42.99 -7.00
N PRO A 496 -2.35 42.48 -6.00
CA PRO A 496 -3.79 42.60 -5.95
C PRO A 496 -4.29 44.03 -5.69
#